data_704c1fd492a7d50f8522ec2fb6e86ce1
#
_entry.id   704c1fd492a7d50f8522ec2fb6e86ce1
#
_cell.length_a   1.000
_cell.length_b   1.000
_cell.length_c   1.000
_cell.angle_alpha   90.00
_cell.angle_beta   90.00
_cell.angle_gamma   90.00
#
_symmetry.space_group_name_H-M   'P 1'
#
loop_
_entity.id
_entity.type
_entity.pdbx_description
1 polymer ?
#
loop_
_entity_poly.entity_id
_entity_poly.type
_entity_poly.pdbx_seq_one_letter_code
_entity_poly.pdbx_strand_id
1 'polypeptide(L)'
;HSPYPTNSDIYNFPIKVVNSSLSKSDQNQIYYYINKIHESDEFIGDVIDLVDSLDEDTIVVFYGDHTPALDLLNRDGGNVDRTTTPYAIYSNFDLNTDFKGGDISAYQMSTIMLSLAGVDLGPMENVHKSLSSKQDYKKDLELIQYDILFGEDYYLNEDEKIKPSNLKMGTKDIKIESAVLQDNQICIKGKNFTRKSTVFID
;
A
#
# COMPACT_ATOMS: atom_id res chain seq x y z
N HIS A 1 -9.53 -9.45 4.98
CA HIS A 1 -9.54 -9.48 6.42
C HIS A 1 -10.85 -10.04 6.94
N SER A 2 -10.79 -11.22 7.57
CA SER A 2 -11.93 -11.84 8.23
C SER A 2 -12.22 -11.09 9.54
N PRO A 3 -13.47 -11.08 10.04
CA PRO A 3 -13.76 -10.53 11.34
C PRO A 3 -12.92 -11.23 12.41
N TYR A 4 -12.54 -10.50 13.46
CA TYR A 4 -11.76 -11.06 14.55
C TYR A 4 -12.54 -12.14 15.29
N PRO A 5 -11.91 -13.24 15.74
CA PRO A 5 -12.62 -14.34 16.36
C PRO A 5 -13.25 -13.92 17.69
N THR A 6 -14.51 -14.30 17.86
CA THR A 6 -15.29 -14.06 19.09
C THR A 6 -15.05 -15.10 20.18
N ASN A 7 -14.29 -16.17 19.87
CA ASN A 7 -13.92 -17.28 20.76
C ASN A 7 -12.40 -17.41 20.91
N SER A 8 -11.68 -16.30 20.89
CA SER A 8 -10.21 -16.28 20.96
C SER A 8 -9.65 -16.70 22.32
N ASP A 9 -10.50 -16.93 23.32
CA ASP A 9 -10.13 -17.50 24.61
C ASP A 9 -9.55 -18.93 24.54
N ILE A 10 -9.69 -19.60 23.38
CA ILE A 10 -9.00 -20.87 23.09
C ILE A 10 -7.48 -20.66 22.85
N TYR A 11 -7.04 -19.45 22.52
CA TYR A 11 -5.63 -19.14 22.33
C TYR A 11 -4.94 -18.81 23.65
N ASN A 12 -3.71 -19.27 23.82
CA ASN A 12 -2.90 -18.94 24.99
C ASN A 12 -1.90 -17.84 24.66
N PHE A 13 -2.40 -16.65 24.35
CA PHE A 13 -1.57 -15.48 24.06
C PHE A 13 -0.98 -14.84 25.33
N PRO A 14 0.19 -14.15 25.24
CA PRO A 14 0.85 -13.56 26.40
C PRO A 14 0.08 -12.37 26.99
N ILE A 15 -0.50 -11.50 26.15
CA ILE A 15 -1.19 -10.29 26.63
C ILE A 15 -2.66 -10.64 26.95
N LYS A 16 -3.12 -10.26 28.13
CA LYS A 16 -4.47 -10.56 28.61
C LYS A 16 -5.32 -9.30 28.76
N VAL A 17 -6.59 -9.38 28.43
CA VAL A 17 -7.57 -8.33 28.74
C VAL A 17 -8.07 -8.53 30.17
N VAL A 18 -7.90 -7.50 31.01
CA VAL A 18 -8.29 -7.54 32.43
C VAL A 18 -9.25 -6.38 32.76
N ASN A 19 -10.10 -6.59 33.77
CA ASN A 19 -11.02 -5.56 34.31
C ASN A 19 -11.86 -4.85 33.22
N SER A 20 -12.36 -5.64 32.26
CA SER A 20 -13.18 -5.11 31.18
C SER A 20 -14.67 -5.22 31.47
N SER A 21 -15.44 -4.15 31.28
CA SER A 21 -16.90 -4.13 31.29
C SER A 21 -17.53 -4.55 29.96
N LEU A 22 -16.69 -4.85 28.95
CA LEU A 22 -17.14 -5.25 27.62
C LEU A 22 -17.77 -6.64 27.60
N SER A 23 -18.57 -6.93 26.59
CA SER A 23 -19.08 -8.27 26.34
C SER A 23 -17.96 -9.28 26.16
N LYS A 24 -18.22 -10.56 26.45
CA LYS A 24 -17.21 -11.62 26.25
C LYS A 24 -16.74 -11.70 24.79
N SER A 25 -17.64 -11.48 23.84
CA SER A 25 -17.31 -11.43 22.41
C SER A 25 -16.32 -10.30 22.09
N ASP A 26 -16.57 -9.10 22.61
CA ASP A 26 -15.68 -7.95 22.37
C ASP A 26 -14.32 -8.14 23.04
N GLN A 27 -14.33 -8.68 24.28
CA GLN A 27 -13.08 -9.01 24.97
C GLN A 27 -12.24 -10.00 24.16
N ASN A 28 -12.86 -11.01 23.56
CA ASN A 28 -12.15 -12.00 22.75
C ASN A 28 -11.59 -11.40 21.46
N GLN A 29 -12.34 -10.53 20.78
CA GLN A 29 -11.84 -9.83 19.60
C GLN A 29 -10.65 -8.92 19.94
N ILE A 30 -10.77 -8.14 21.03
CA ILE A 30 -9.68 -7.29 21.51
C ILE A 30 -8.47 -8.14 21.92
N TYR A 31 -8.70 -9.23 22.67
CA TYR A 31 -7.64 -10.13 23.10
C TYR A 31 -6.85 -10.68 21.92
N TYR A 32 -7.52 -11.07 20.85
CA TYR A 32 -6.86 -11.52 19.63
C TYR A 32 -6.10 -10.37 18.96
N TYR A 33 -6.75 -9.22 18.81
CA TYR A 33 -6.19 -8.05 18.12
C TYR A 33 -4.92 -7.53 18.79
N ILE A 34 -4.92 -7.30 20.10
CA ILE A 34 -3.74 -6.77 20.83
C ILE A 34 -2.55 -7.72 20.74
N ASN A 35 -2.77 -9.03 20.74
CA ASN A 35 -1.70 -9.99 20.56
C ASN A 35 -1.16 -10.02 19.12
N LYS A 36 -2.01 -9.74 18.11
CA LYS A 36 -1.52 -9.56 16.73
C LYS A 36 -0.77 -8.25 16.53
N ILE A 37 -1.15 -7.20 17.26
CA ILE A 37 -0.34 -5.96 17.30
C ILE A 37 1.03 -6.24 17.94
N HIS A 38 1.08 -6.99 19.03
CA HIS A 38 2.34 -7.37 19.66
C HIS A 38 3.25 -8.18 18.73
N GLU A 39 2.72 -9.19 18.03
CA GLU A 39 3.48 -9.92 17.01
C GLU A 39 3.97 -9.00 15.87
N SER A 40 3.17 -8.00 15.48
CA SER A 40 3.57 -7.02 14.45
C SER A 40 4.66 -6.09 14.97
N ASP A 41 4.62 -5.71 16.25
CA ASP A 41 5.64 -4.88 16.90
C ASP A 41 6.99 -5.61 16.97
N GLU A 42 7.00 -6.90 17.35
CA GLU A 42 8.19 -7.75 17.30
C GLU A 42 8.75 -7.83 15.87
N PHE A 43 7.89 -8.05 14.86
CA PHE A 43 8.32 -8.08 13.46
C PHE A 43 8.89 -6.73 12.98
N ILE A 44 8.32 -5.60 13.41
CA ILE A 44 8.88 -4.27 13.11
C ILE A 44 10.28 -4.14 13.72
N GLY A 45 10.47 -4.63 14.95
CA GLY A 45 11.81 -4.69 15.58
C GLY A 45 12.80 -5.48 14.74
N ASP A 46 12.44 -6.69 14.30
CA ASP A 46 13.27 -7.52 13.43
C ASP A 46 13.65 -6.82 12.11
N VAL A 47 12.68 -6.06 11.52
CA VAL A 47 12.94 -5.28 10.30
C VAL A 47 13.92 -4.12 10.58
N ILE A 48 13.78 -3.43 11.70
CA ILE A 48 14.70 -2.36 12.12
C ILE A 48 16.10 -2.91 12.30
N ASP A 49 16.25 -4.02 13.04
CA ASP A 49 17.54 -4.68 13.24
C ASP A 49 18.18 -5.12 11.92
N LEU A 50 17.37 -5.62 10.98
CA LEU A 50 17.83 -5.95 9.65
C LEU A 50 18.35 -4.71 8.91
N VAL A 51 17.57 -3.63 8.91
CA VAL A 51 17.94 -2.37 8.24
C VAL A 51 19.23 -1.79 8.81
N ASP A 52 19.40 -1.84 10.15
CA ASP A 52 20.63 -1.39 10.82
C ASP A 52 21.85 -2.24 10.46
N SER A 53 21.64 -3.48 10.04
CA SER A 53 22.72 -4.37 9.62
C SER A 53 23.16 -4.17 8.16
N LEU A 54 22.42 -3.36 7.38
CA LEU A 54 22.76 -3.11 5.98
C LEU A 54 23.84 -2.03 5.87
N ASP A 55 24.79 -2.25 4.95
CA ASP A 55 25.80 -1.25 4.59
C ASP A 55 25.26 -0.15 3.66
N GLU A 56 24.03 -0.31 3.16
CA GLU A 56 23.37 0.62 2.24
C GLU A 56 22.44 1.57 3.00
N ASP A 57 22.47 2.85 2.64
CA ASP A 57 21.52 3.84 3.14
C ASP A 57 20.08 3.41 2.83
N THR A 58 19.34 3.09 3.87
CA THR A 58 18.01 2.47 3.75
C THR A 58 16.97 3.27 4.52
N ILE A 59 15.84 3.55 3.86
CA ILE A 59 14.64 4.16 4.47
C ILE A 59 13.50 3.15 4.42
N VAL A 60 12.81 2.98 5.54
CA VAL A 60 11.63 2.13 5.66
C VAL A 60 10.44 2.96 6.13
N VAL A 61 9.28 2.73 5.54
CA VAL A 61 8.02 3.27 6.03
C VAL A 61 7.09 2.15 6.48
N PHE A 62 6.61 2.26 7.70
CA PHE A 62 5.57 1.41 8.27
C PHE A 62 4.26 2.19 8.26
N TYR A 63 3.19 1.61 7.79
CA TYR A 63 1.88 2.27 7.80
C TYR A 63 0.74 1.27 7.92
N GLY A 64 -0.37 1.70 8.52
CA GLY A 64 -1.58 0.90 8.55
C GLY A 64 -2.33 1.02 7.23
N ASP A 65 -2.79 -0.09 6.68
CA ASP A 65 -3.60 -0.14 5.46
C ASP A 65 -5.06 0.26 5.71
N HIS A 66 -5.58 -0.02 6.90
CA HIS A 66 -6.92 0.35 7.36
C HIS A 66 -7.06 0.19 8.88
N THR A 67 -8.13 0.72 9.44
CA THR A 67 -8.48 0.52 10.86
C THR A 67 -8.95 -0.91 11.12
N PRO A 68 -8.82 -1.44 12.36
CA PRO A 68 -9.24 -2.80 12.69
C PRO A 68 -10.75 -2.99 12.58
N ALA A 69 -11.16 -4.16 12.08
CA ALA A 69 -12.58 -4.53 11.94
C ALA A 69 -13.15 -5.12 13.26
N LEU A 70 -13.01 -4.38 14.37
CA LEU A 70 -13.58 -4.77 15.65
C LEU A 70 -15.08 -4.40 15.72
N ASP A 71 -15.94 -5.32 16.16
CA ASP A 71 -17.38 -5.09 16.29
C ASP A 71 -17.71 -3.91 17.21
N LEU A 72 -16.90 -3.72 18.25
CA LEU A 72 -17.01 -2.58 19.15
C LEU A 72 -16.96 -1.23 18.43
N LEU A 73 -16.06 -1.07 17.46
CA LEU A 73 -15.91 0.15 16.69
C LEU A 73 -17.08 0.41 15.72
N ASN A 74 -17.92 -0.62 15.49
CA ASN A 74 -19.08 -0.51 14.60
C ASN A 74 -20.36 -0.09 15.34
N ARG A 75 -20.44 -0.30 16.66
CA ARG A 75 -21.69 -0.15 17.43
C ARG A 75 -21.97 1.29 17.83
N ASP A 76 -20.95 2.07 18.12
CA ASP A 76 -21.13 3.39 18.75
C ASP A 76 -21.46 4.52 17.79
N GLY A 77 -21.90 4.24 16.55
CA GLY A 77 -22.15 5.27 15.54
C GLY A 77 -20.94 6.20 15.31
N GLY A 78 -19.76 5.67 15.66
CA GLY A 78 -18.62 6.36 16.22
C GLY A 78 -18.00 7.37 15.29
N ASN A 79 -17.60 8.46 15.89
CA ASN A 79 -16.64 9.44 15.37
C ASN A 79 -15.22 8.83 15.17
N VAL A 80 -15.09 7.52 14.98
CA VAL A 80 -13.79 6.92 14.62
C VAL A 80 -13.59 7.16 13.13
N ASP A 81 -12.65 8.03 12.81
CA ASP A 81 -12.20 8.17 11.43
C ASP A 81 -11.56 6.84 10.98
N ARG A 82 -12.28 6.13 10.11
CA ARG A 82 -11.85 4.83 9.60
C ARG A 82 -10.88 4.92 8.43
N THR A 83 -10.62 6.12 7.96
CA THR A 83 -9.75 6.40 6.82
C THR A 83 -8.36 6.83 7.24
N THR A 84 -8.15 7.15 8.52
CA THR A 84 -6.88 7.58 9.08
C THR A 84 -6.18 6.44 9.80
N THR A 85 -4.93 6.19 9.43
CA THR A 85 -4.05 5.19 10.06
C THR A 85 -2.69 5.81 10.36
N PRO A 86 -1.98 5.35 11.41
CA PRO A 86 -0.66 5.85 11.71
C PRO A 86 0.36 5.40 10.67
N TYR A 87 1.42 6.19 10.52
CA TYR A 87 2.62 5.80 9.81
C TYR A 87 3.86 6.19 10.61
N ALA A 88 4.97 5.50 10.35
CA ALA A 88 6.29 5.82 10.88
C ALA A 88 7.34 5.65 9.79
N ILE A 89 8.36 6.50 9.81
CA ILE A 89 9.50 6.43 8.90
C ILE A 89 10.75 6.16 9.74
N TYR A 90 11.52 5.17 9.33
CA TYR A 90 12.79 4.79 9.93
C TYR A 90 13.92 4.84 8.90
N SER A 91 15.13 5.15 9.32
CA SER A 91 16.32 5.16 8.47
C SER A 91 17.54 4.74 9.28
N ASN A 92 18.45 3.96 8.69
CA ASN A 92 19.74 3.61 9.27
C ASN A 92 20.83 4.70 9.07
N PHE A 93 20.46 5.82 8.46
CA PHE A 93 21.33 6.97 8.27
C PHE A 93 20.64 8.27 8.68
N ASP A 94 21.42 9.35 8.84
CA ASP A 94 20.86 10.65 9.23
C ASP A 94 20.11 11.31 8.07
N LEU A 95 18.80 11.40 8.18
CA LEU A 95 17.95 12.10 7.24
C LEU A 95 18.11 13.61 7.48
N ASN A 96 18.97 14.26 6.71
CA ASN A 96 19.15 15.71 6.77
C ASN A 96 17.90 16.42 6.21
N THR A 97 16.84 16.50 7.01
CA THR A 97 15.53 17.01 6.61
C THR A 97 14.83 17.76 7.73
N ASP A 98 14.04 18.77 7.34
CA ASP A 98 13.08 19.47 8.20
C ASP A 98 11.71 18.77 8.30
N PHE A 99 11.55 17.58 7.69
CA PHE A 99 10.30 16.84 7.74
C PHE A 99 9.97 16.40 9.17
N LYS A 100 8.86 16.90 9.68
CA LYS A 100 8.41 16.66 11.06
C LYS A 100 7.21 15.72 11.16
N GLY A 101 6.87 15.03 10.08
CA GLY A 101 5.63 14.26 10.00
C GLY A 101 4.40 15.16 9.80
N GLY A 102 3.22 14.62 10.06
CA GLY A 102 1.92 15.28 9.91
C GLY A 102 0.94 14.42 9.12
N ASP A 103 -0.27 14.94 8.95
CA ASP A 103 -1.30 14.25 8.18
C ASP A 103 -0.98 14.31 6.69
N ILE A 104 -0.95 13.13 6.06
CA ILE A 104 -0.71 12.97 4.63
C ILE A 104 -1.75 12.04 4.02
N SER A 105 -1.99 12.19 2.73
CA SER A 105 -2.73 11.17 1.98
C SER A 105 -1.80 10.04 1.54
N ALA A 106 -2.30 8.81 1.52
CA ALA A 106 -1.50 7.63 1.17
C ALA A 106 -0.75 7.77 -0.17
N TYR A 107 -1.37 8.44 -1.15
CA TYR A 107 -0.75 8.71 -2.46
C TYR A 107 0.40 9.73 -2.44
N GLN A 108 0.63 10.43 -1.32
CA GLN A 108 1.76 11.36 -1.15
C GLN A 108 2.99 10.66 -0.52
N MET A 109 2.81 9.45 0.00
CA MET A 109 3.84 8.76 0.76
C MET A 109 5.09 8.48 -0.07
N SER A 110 4.94 8.05 -1.33
CA SER A 110 6.07 7.84 -2.24
C SER A 110 6.90 9.10 -2.45
N THR A 111 6.25 10.24 -2.63
CA THR A 111 6.92 11.54 -2.80
C THR A 111 7.75 11.92 -1.57
N ILE A 112 7.21 11.67 -0.37
CA ILE A 112 7.93 11.93 0.88
C ILE A 112 9.16 11.02 0.96
N MET A 113 9.00 9.71 0.71
CA MET A 113 10.10 8.75 0.76
C MET A 113 11.21 9.08 -0.22
N LEU A 114 10.86 9.37 -1.49
CA LEU A 114 11.84 9.76 -2.51
C LEU A 114 12.53 11.08 -2.17
N SER A 115 11.79 12.05 -1.61
CA SER A 115 12.38 13.32 -1.16
C SER A 115 13.36 13.13 0.00
N LEU A 116 13.05 12.25 0.95
CA LEU A 116 13.93 11.91 2.08
C LEU A 116 15.17 11.17 1.62
N ALA A 117 15.04 10.33 0.61
CA ALA A 117 16.16 9.60 -0.02
C ALA A 117 17.02 10.49 -0.92
N GLY A 118 16.65 11.74 -1.15
CA GLY A 118 17.37 12.65 -2.05
C GLY A 118 17.32 12.25 -3.52
N VAL A 119 16.32 11.46 -3.91
CA VAL A 119 16.11 11.02 -5.29
C VAL A 119 15.39 12.10 -6.09
N ASP A 120 15.77 12.29 -7.36
CA ASP A 120 15.08 13.19 -8.26
C ASP A 120 13.63 12.77 -8.44
N LEU A 121 12.73 13.74 -8.26
CA LEU A 121 11.29 13.49 -8.31
C LEU A 121 10.77 13.52 -9.75
N GLY A 122 9.90 12.57 -10.08
CA GLY A 122 9.14 12.56 -11.30
C GLY A 122 8.06 13.66 -11.35
N PRO A 123 7.33 13.79 -12.47
CA PRO A 123 6.29 14.81 -12.63
C PRO A 123 5.20 14.74 -11.55
N MET A 124 4.69 13.55 -11.24
CA MET A 124 3.64 13.36 -10.22
C MET A 124 4.13 13.71 -8.82
N GLU A 125 5.32 13.27 -8.44
CA GLU A 125 5.94 13.59 -7.15
C GLU A 125 6.19 15.10 -7.01
N ASN A 126 6.58 15.78 -8.09
CA ASN A 126 6.74 17.23 -8.10
C ASN A 126 5.41 17.96 -7.91
N VAL A 127 4.30 17.44 -8.47
CA VAL A 127 2.96 17.95 -8.21
C VAL A 127 2.59 17.80 -6.73
N HIS A 128 2.80 16.62 -6.15
CA HIS A 128 2.56 16.41 -4.72
C HIS A 128 3.39 17.35 -3.85
N LYS A 129 4.67 17.51 -4.14
CA LYS A 129 5.59 18.37 -3.38
C LYS A 129 5.22 19.84 -3.47
N SER A 130 4.85 20.32 -4.66
CA SER A 130 4.68 21.75 -4.93
C SER A 130 3.25 22.25 -4.70
N LEU A 131 2.25 21.40 -4.89
CA LEU A 131 0.84 21.79 -4.92
C LEU A 131 0.00 21.24 -3.76
N SER A 132 0.51 20.31 -2.93
CA SER A 132 -0.27 19.65 -1.88
C SER A 132 -0.93 20.61 -0.88
N SER A 133 -0.35 21.80 -0.67
CA SER A 133 -0.88 22.84 0.19
C SER A 133 -1.82 23.83 -0.52
N LYS A 134 -2.03 23.70 -1.83
CA LYS A 134 -2.86 24.62 -2.62
C LYS A 134 -4.33 24.19 -2.60
N GLN A 135 -5.22 25.18 -2.70
CA GLN A 135 -6.67 24.94 -2.69
C GLN A 135 -7.14 24.03 -3.84
N ASP A 136 -6.54 24.18 -5.03
CA ASP A 136 -6.91 23.45 -6.24
C ASP A 136 -6.12 22.15 -6.43
N TYR A 137 -5.32 21.74 -5.44
CA TYR A 137 -4.42 20.60 -5.54
C TYR A 137 -5.07 19.31 -6.09
N LYS A 138 -6.26 18.94 -5.59
CA LYS A 138 -6.94 17.73 -6.06
C LYS A 138 -7.36 17.82 -7.52
N LYS A 139 -7.80 18.99 -7.94
CA LYS A 139 -8.19 19.24 -9.33
C LYS A 139 -6.98 19.20 -10.27
N ASP A 140 -5.88 19.81 -9.86
CA ASP A 140 -4.63 19.79 -10.63
C ASP A 140 -4.09 18.36 -10.73
N LEU A 141 -4.17 17.58 -9.63
CA LEU A 141 -3.79 16.17 -9.62
C LEU A 141 -4.64 15.35 -10.60
N GLU A 142 -5.96 15.53 -10.61
CA GLU A 142 -6.87 14.85 -11.55
C GLU A 142 -6.55 15.20 -13.01
N LEU A 143 -6.24 16.45 -13.31
CA LEU A 143 -5.87 16.90 -14.65
C LEU A 143 -4.58 16.23 -15.14
N ILE A 144 -3.55 16.18 -14.29
CA ILE A 144 -2.28 15.56 -14.65
C ILE A 144 -2.43 14.04 -14.78
N GLN A 145 -3.18 13.38 -13.87
CA GLN A 145 -3.49 11.97 -14.01
C GLN A 145 -4.22 11.67 -15.31
N TYR A 146 -5.17 12.51 -15.70
CA TYR A 146 -5.87 12.36 -16.97
C TYR A 146 -4.92 12.48 -18.15
N ASP A 147 -4.03 13.49 -18.15
CA ASP A 147 -3.05 13.68 -19.21
C ASP A 147 -2.09 12.50 -19.35
N ILE A 148 -1.59 11.97 -18.22
CA ILE A 148 -0.70 10.79 -18.19
C ILE A 148 -1.40 9.54 -18.76
N LEU A 149 -2.68 9.34 -18.48
CA LEU A 149 -3.38 8.10 -18.83
C LEU A 149 -4.07 8.15 -20.19
N PHE A 150 -4.51 9.34 -20.63
CA PHE A 150 -5.41 9.49 -21.76
C PHE A 150 -5.11 10.73 -22.62
N GLY A 151 -4.17 11.57 -22.21
CA GLY A 151 -3.82 12.82 -22.88
C GLY A 151 -2.67 12.67 -23.87
N GLU A 152 -2.00 13.78 -24.11
CA GLU A 152 -0.91 13.91 -25.07
C GLU A 152 0.44 14.17 -24.37
N ASP A 153 0.53 13.84 -23.07
CA ASP A 153 1.71 14.02 -22.22
C ASP A 153 2.18 15.50 -22.12
N TYR A 154 1.24 16.46 -22.05
CA TYR A 154 1.52 17.89 -21.92
C TYR A 154 2.31 18.26 -20.65
N TYR A 155 2.31 17.38 -19.66
CA TYR A 155 3.09 17.52 -18.43
C TYR A 155 4.60 17.32 -18.63
N LEU A 156 5.02 16.78 -19.80
CA LEU A 156 6.42 16.60 -20.18
C LEU A 156 6.89 17.72 -21.09
N ASN A 157 8.15 18.10 -20.95
CA ASN A 157 8.81 18.90 -21.96
C ASN A 157 9.10 18.03 -23.20
N GLU A 158 9.24 18.66 -24.38
CA GLU A 158 9.47 17.95 -25.66
C GLU A 158 10.69 17.00 -25.63
N ASP A 159 11.69 17.30 -24.80
CA ASP A 159 12.93 16.52 -24.65
C ASP A 159 12.81 15.39 -23.59
N GLU A 160 11.72 15.33 -22.82
CA GLU A 160 11.52 14.40 -21.69
C GLU A 160 10.63 13.20 -22.03
N LYS A 161 10.53 12.82 -23.29
CA LYS A 161 9.70 11.66 -23.70
C LYS A 161 10.07 10.41 -22.92
N ILE A 162 9.09 9.86 -22.20
CA ILE A 162 9.24 8.61 -21.46
C ILE A 162 9.57 7.49 -22.45
N LYS A 163 10.75 6.89 -22.30
CA LYS A 163 11.09 5.68 -23.04
C LYS A 163 10.38 4.50 -22.38
N PRO A 164 9.65 3.67 -23.14
CA PRO A 164 9.04 2.47 -22.60
C PRO A 164 10.09 1.64 -21.84
N SER A 165 9.86 1.37 -20.56
CA SER A 165 10.74 0.48 -19.82
C SER A 165 10.48 -0.98 -20.22
N ASN A 166 11.53 -1.80 -20.32
CA ASN A 166 11.40 -3.26 -20.47
C ASN A 166 11.03 -3.97 -19.17
N LEU A 167 10.49 -3.26 -18.20
CA LEU A 167 10.01 -3.84 -16.95
C LEU A 167 8.85 -4.79 -17.22
N LYS A 168 9.19 -6.08 -17.37
CA LYS A 168 8.21 -7.15 -17.42
C LYS A 168 8.01 -7.64 -15.98
N MET A 169 6.84 -7.41 -15.44
CA MET A 169 6.42 -7.81 -14.09
C MET A 169 6.50 -9.32 -13.87
N GLY A 170 7.70 -9.91 -13.93
CA GLY A 170 7.96 -11.32 -13.62
C GLY A 170 7.23 -12.36 -14.50
N THR A 171 6.52 -11.93 -15.55
CA THR A 171 5.81 -12.81 -16.47
C THR A 171 6.60 -13.02 -17.76
N LYS A 172 6.67 -14.26 -18.21
CA LYS A 172 7.20 -14.57 -19.55
C LYS A 172 6.16 -14.21 -20.61
N ASP A 173 6.62 -13.82 -21.81
CA ASP A 173 5.73 -13.54 -22.93
C ASP A 173 4.79 -14.72 -23.21
N ILE A 174 3.50 -14.43 -23.32
CA ILE A 174 2.51 -15.43 -23.73
C ILE A 174 2.76 -15.80 -25.19
N LYS A 175 2.84 -17.09 -25.46
CA LYS A 175 2.97 -17.61 -26.84
C LYS A 175 1.76 -18.46 -27.16
N ILE A 176 1.02 -18.06 -28.18
CA ILE A 176 -0.06 -18.85 -28.76
C ILE A 176 0.55 -19.76 -29.83
N GLU A 177 0.40 -21.07 -29.67
CA GLU A 177 0.88 -22.09 -30.62
C GLU A 177 -0.25 -22.53 -31.55
N SER A 178 -1.48 -22.59 -31.07
CA SER A 178 -2.66 -22.87 -31.90
C SER A 178 -3.96 -22.31 -31.26
N ALA A 179 -4.92 -21.95 -32.10
CA ALA A 179 -6.29 -21.65 -31.71
C ALA A 179 -7.21 -22.44 -32.66
N VAL A 180 -8.10 -23.26 -32.10
CA VAL A 180 -9.05 -24.10 -32.89
C VAL A 180 -10.44 -23.98 -32.29
N LEU A 181 -11.45 -23.99 -33.15
CA LEU A 181 -12.85 -24.07 -32.73
C LEU A 181 -13.22 -25.56 -32.62
N GLN A 182 -13.56 -26.01 -31.42
CA GLN A 182 -13.99 -27.36 -31.13
C GLN A 182 -15.21 -27.30 -30.20
N ASP A 183 -16.27 -28.03 -30.55
CA ASP A 183 -17.51 -28.12 -29.75
C ASP A 183 -18.08 -26.76 -29.37
N ASN A 184 -18.09 -25.82 -30.31
CA ASN A 184 -18.51 -24.43 -30.14
C ASN A 184 -17.71 -23.64 -29.07
N GLN A 185 -16.49 -24.09 -28.75
CA GLN A 185 -15.54 -23.44 -27.87
C GLN A 185 -14.24 -23.18 -28.60
N ILE A 186 -13.61 -22.04 -28.30
CA ILE A 186 -12.27 -21.73 -28.81
C ILE A 186 -11.24 -22.32 -27.85
N CYS A 187 -10.53 -23.35 -28.34
CA CYS A 187 -9.42 -23.96 -27.62
C CYS A 187 -8.11 -23.33 -28.04
N ILE A 188 -7.43 -22.68 -27.11
CA ILE A 188 -6.13 -22.05 -27.33
C ILE A 188 -5.05 -22.86 -26.63
N LYS A 189 -4.04 -23.27 -27.38
CA LYS A 189 -2.83 -23.92 -26.84
C LYS A 189 -1.65 -22.94 -26.94
N GLY A 190 -0.80 -22.96 -25.92
CA GLY A 190 0.38 -22.11 -25.90
C GLY A 190 1.12 -22.20 -24.57
N LYS A 191 2.03 -21.27 -24.36
CA LYS A 191 2.90 -21.22 -23.19
C LYS A 191 2.70 -19.93 -22.40
N ASN A 192 3.01 -20.02 -21.11
CA ASN A 192 3.05 -18.89 -20.17
C ASN A 192 1.67 -18.24 -19.89
N PHE A 193 0.58 -18.94 -20.15
CA PHE A 193 -0.74 -18.49 -19.68
C PHE A 193 -0.80 -18.50 -18.15
N THR A 194 -1.52 -17.53 -17.61
CA THR A 194 -1.83 -17.44 -16.18
C THR A 194 -3.33 -17.64 -15.97
N ARG A 195 -3.76 -17.84 -14.73
CA ARG A 195 -5.20 -17.90 -14.39
C ARG A 195 -5.95 -16.60 -14.70
N LYS A 196 -5.24 -15.50 -14.96
CA LYS A 196 -5.78 -14.18 -15.27
C LYS A 196 -5.64 -13.81 -16.76
N SER A 197 -5.10 -14.71 -17.58
CA SER A 197 -5.00 -14.44 -19.02
C SER A 197 -6.38 -14.30 -19.63
N THR A 198 -6.59 -13.22 -20.38
CA THR A 198 -7.83 -12.92 -21.09
C THR A 198 -7.58 -12.99 -22.59
N VAL A 199 -8.52 -13.52 -23.34
CA VAL A 199 -8.48 -13.61 -24.81
C VAL A 199 -9.39 -12.54 -25.36
N PHE A 200 -8.88 -11.75 -26.28
CA PHE A 200 -9.65 -10.80 -27.09
C PHE A 200 -9.72 -11.38 -28.52
N ILE A 201 -10.88 -11.29 -29.14
CA ILE A 201 -11.13 -11.70 -30.52
C ILE A 201 -11.67 -10.47 -31.23
N ASP A 202 -10.93 -9.98 -32.21
CA ASP A 202 -11.31 -8.85 -33.08
C ASP A 202 -12.14 -9.36 -34.27
#